data_59c61b1f5ecb576ec8b5344e6fa0239d
#
_entry.id   59c61b1f5ecb576ec8b5344e6fa0239d
#
_cell.length_a   1.000
_cell.length_b   1.000
_cell.length_c   1.000
_cell.angle_alpha   90.00
_cell.angle_beta   90.00
_cell.angle_gamma   90.00
#
_symmetry.space_group_name_H-M   'P 1'
#
loop_
_entity.id
_entity.type
_entity.pdbx_description
1 polymer ?
#
loop_
_entity_poly.entity_id
_entity_poly.type
_entity_poly.pdbx_seq_one_letter_code
_entity_poly.pdbx_strand_id
1 'polypeptide(L)'
;MSVSVILSDAWELAKRNIWILLGFTVVQFLFILFITALLTTIFGGTSGTGVLLQNVILSLFDAFFAVAFYQVFFKLIDDDTNPEFPDFIPNLVKAVNFLIVKLIIGLILVFVIAIISSIYFINSPEIDTSNPFSWDLLPVFILIAIPIIFLTIRLCFVVCFIVDQESGFSESISQSWAITKGHFWFVSLLFLVMLGLNILGAMALFVGLLFTVPFSSLILIIAYRHLVNSYTDEEEIMLNDPEDNNGN
;
A
#
# COMPACT_ATOMS: atom_id res chain seq x y z
N MET A 1 -13.82 16.22 6.31
CA MET A 1 -13.20 14.95 6.74
C MET A 1 -12.00 15.26 7.64
N SER A 2 -11.86 14.63 8.82
CA SER A 2 -10.72 14.90 9.72
C SER A 2 -9.88 13.65 9.95
N VAL A 3 -8.55 13.81 10.00
CA VAL A 3 -7.59 12.73 10.27
C VAL A 3 -7.84 12.09 11.64
N SER A 4 -8.28 12.89 12.63
CA SER A 4 -8.54 12.40 13.99
C SER A 4 -9.69 11.38 14.04
N VAL A 5 -10.73 11.55 13.22
CA VAL A 5 -11.85 10.60 13.13
C VAL A 5 -11.34 9.26 12.56
N ILE A 6 -10.63 9.30 11.44
CA ILE A 6 -10.06 8.07 10.83
C ILE A 6 -9.15 7.32 11.80
N LEU A 7 -8.29 8.05 12.53
CA LEU A 7 -7.41 7.42 13.52
C LEU A 7 -8.19 6.82 14.69
N SER A 8 -9.26 7.48 15.15
CA SER A 8 -10.13 6.98 16.20
C SER A 8 -10.83 5.69 15.77
N ASP A 9 -11.44 5.69 14.59
CA ASP A 9 -12.17 4.55 14.05
C ASP A 9 -11.22 3.35 13.80
N ALA A 10 -10.05 3.62 13.20
CA ALA A 10 -9.02 2.60 13.00
C ALA A 10 -8.51 2.02 14.34
N TRP A 11 -8.35 2.87 15.36
CA TRP A 11 -7.92 2.46 16.69
C TRP A 11 -8.98 1.60 17.39
N GLU A 12 -10.25 1.96 17.25
CA GLU A 12 -11.36 1.18 17.82
C GLU A 12 -11.43 -0.20 17.18
N LEU A 13 -11.35 -0.27 15.84
CA LEU A 13 -11.32 -1.52 15.09
C LEU A 13 -10.10 -2.38 15.49
N ALA A 14 -8.91 -1.75 15.59
CA ALA A 14 -7.68 -2.44 15.99
C ALA A 14 -7.77 -3.02 17.40
N LYS A 15 -8.27 -2.25 18.37
CA LYS A 15 -8.45 -2.71 19.77
C LYS A 15 -9.40 -3.90 19.86
N ARG A 16 -10.53 -3.83 19.14
CA ARG A 16 -11.54 -4.90 19.14
C ARG A 16 -10.98 -6.20 18.55
N ASN A 17 -10.13 -6.09 17.54
CA ASN A 17 -9.61 -7.22 16.78
C ASN A 17 -8.09 -7.41 16.92
N ILE A 18 -7.51 -7.03 18.06
CA ILE A 18 -6.06 -6.98 18.24
C ILE A 18 -5.38 -8.34 18.05
N TRP A 19 -6.03 -9.42 18.46
CA TRP A 19 -5.50 -10.79 18.31
C TRP A 19 -5.47 -11.23 16.85
N ILE A 20 -6.47 -10.83 16.04
CA ILE A 20 -6.51 -11.10 14.60
C ILE A 20 -5.40 -10.31 13.93
N LEU A 21 -5.28 -9.01 14.26
CA LEU A 21 -4.29 -8.10 13.71
C LEU A 21 -2.86 -8.61 13.96
N LEU A 22 -2.52 -8.88 15.21
CA LEU A 22 -1.20 -9.36 15.59
C LEU A 22 -0.95 -10.79 15.09
N GLY A 23 -1.93 -11.68 15.24
CA GLY A 23 -1.82 -13.08 14.78
C GLY A 23 -1.54 -13.17 13.29
N PHE A 24 -2.29 -12.41 12.47
CA PHE A 24 -2.07 -12.35 11.02
C PHE A 24 -0.66 -11.86 10.68
N THR A 25 -0.23 -10.77 11.32
CA THR A 25 1.09 -10.17 11.08
C THR A 25 2.23 -11.10 11.48
N VAL A 26 2.11 -11.77 12.62
CA VAL A 26 3.12 -12.74 13.07
C VAL A 26 3.19 -13.93 12.12
N VAL A 27 2.05 -14.48 11.70
CA VAL A 27 2.00 -15.58 10.72
C VAL A 27 2.62 -15.16 9.40
N GLN A 28 2.26 -13.99 8.88
CA GLN A 28 2.83 -13.43 7.65
C GLN A 28 4.36 -13.27 7.78
N PHE A 29 4.83 -12.67 8.87
CA PHE A 29 6.25 -12.45 9.11
C PHE A 29 7.05 -13.76 9.15
N LEU A 30 6.58 -14.74 9.93
CA LEU A 30 7.23 -16.06 10.03
C LEU A 30 7.22 -16.79 8.68
N PHE A 31 6.12 -16.71 7.94
CA PHE A 31 6.00 -17.33 6.64
C PHE A 31 6.97 -16.72 5.63
N ILE A 32 7.03 -15.39 5.53
CA ILE A 32 7.95 -14.69 4.63
C ILE A 32 9.41 -14.99 5.00
N LEU A 33 9.74 -15.02 6.29
CA LEU A 33 11.07 -15.38 6.77
C LEU A 33 11.46 -16.82 6.35
N PHE A 34 10.53 -17.77 6.56
CA PHE A 34 10.74 -19.16 6.15
C PHE A 34 10.94 -19.30 4.63
N ILE A 35 10.05 -18.70 3.84
CA ILE A 35 10.15 -18.74 2.37
C ILE A 35 11.43 -18.05 1.89
N THR A 36 11.81 -16.93 2.47
CA THR A 36 13.06 -16.23 2.12
C THR A 36 14.28 -17.12 2.37
N ALA A 37 14.36 -17.77 3.53
CA ALA A 37 15.44 -18.69 3.85
C ALA A 37 15.49 -19.89 2.87
N LEU A 38 14.33 -20.48 2.55
CA LEU A 38 14.21 -21.58 1.61
C LEU A 38 14.67 -21.18 0.20
N LEU A 39 14.17 -20.06 -0.32
CA LEU A 39 14.50 -19.56 -1.66
C LEU A 39 15.98 -19.17 -1.75
N THR A 40 16.56 -18.56 -0.72
CA THR A 40 17.99 -18.23 -0.67
C THR A 40 18.84 -19.49 -0.74
N THR A 41 18.41 -20.57 -0.10
CA THR A 41 19.11 -21.86 -0.16
C THR A 41 19.02 -22.49 -1.55
N ILE A 42 17.85 -22.39 -2.21
CA ILE A 42 17.61 -22.98 -3.54
C ILE A 42 18.35 -22.20 -4.64
N PHE A 43 18.24 -20.88 -4.64
CA PHE A 43 18.77 -20.01 -5.71
C PHE A 43 20.18 -19.50 -5.45
N GLY A 44 20.78 -19.84 -4.31
CA GLY A 44 22.19 -19.54 -4.00
C GLY A 44 22.51 -18.07 -3.75
N GLY A 45 21.51 -17.19 -3.60
CA GLY A 45 21.62 -15.81 -3.10
C GLY A 45 22.49 -14.80 -3.86
N THR A 46 23.31 -15.23 -4.83
CA THR A 46 24.38 -14.40 -5.41
C THR A 46 24.29 -14.21 -6.93
N SER A 47 23.50 -15.00 -7.64
CA SER A 47 23.31 -14.82 -9.09
C SER A 47 22.19 -13.81 -9.37
N GLY A 48 22.41 -12.87 -10.31
CA GLY A 48 21.41 -11.85 -10.63
C GLY A 48 20.05 -12.43 -11.04
N THR A 49 20.03 -13.55 -11.76
CA THR A 49 18.79 -14.25 -12.14
C THR A 49 18.12 -14.94 -10.96
N GLY A 50 18.88 -15.53 -10.04
CA GLY A 50 18.35 -16.14 -8.81
C GLY A 50 17.69 -15.12 -7.89
N VAL A 51 18.32 -13.95 -7.72
CA VAL A 51 17.76 -12.83 -6.94
C VAL A 51 16.46 -12.31 -7.57
N LEU A 52 16.38 -12.19 -8.89
CA LEU A 52 15.16 -11.76 -9.59
C LEU A 52 14.01 -12.75 -9.37
N LEU A 53 14.25 -14.04 -9.55
CA LEU A 53 13.23 -15.09 -9.32
C LEU A 53 12.76 -15.10 -7.86
N GLN A 54 13.69 -14.99 -6.92
CA GLN A 54 13.36 -14.89 -5.49
C GLN A 54 12.43 -13.71 -5.21
N ASN A 55 12.75 -12.51 -5.71
CA ASN A 55 11.95 -11.32 -5.51
C ASN A 55 10.54 -11.42 -6.14
N VAL A 56 10.42 -12.03 -7.31
CA VAL A 56 9.12 -12.30 -7.96
C VAL A 56 8.27 -13.23 -7.10
N ILE A 57 8.85 -14.32 -6.60
CA ILE A 57 8.13 -15.28 -5.74
C ILE A 57 7.71 -14.61 -4.41
N LEU A 58 8.60 -13.85 -3.77
CA LEU A 58 8.28 -13.13 -2.54
C LEU A 58 7.18 -12.08 -2.78
N SER A 59 7.21 -11.38 -3.92
CA SER A 59 6.17 -10.41 -4.29
C SER A 59 4.80 -11.06 -4.50
N LEU A 60 4.78 -12.31 -5.01
CA LEU A 60 3.55 -13.10 -5.12
C LEU A 60 2.95 -13.41 -3.74
N PHE A 61 3.76 -13.90 -2.81
CA PHE A 61 3.30 -14.18 -1.44
C PHE A 61 2.87 -12.91 -0.72
N ASP A 62 3.61 -11.82 -0.87
CA ASP A 62 3.24 -10.54 -0.28
C ASP A 62 1.90 -10.01 -0.82
N ALA A 63 1.65 -10.13 -2.13
CA ALA A 63 0.36 -9.78 -2.71
C ALA A 63 -0.78 -10.67 -2.17
N PHE A 64 -0.51 -11.96 -1.97
CA PHE A 64 -1.44 -12.93 -1.41
C PHE A 64 -1.84 -12.55 0.03
N PHE A 65 -0.85 -12.29 0.89
CA PHE A 65 -1.08 -11.86 2.25
C PHE A 65 -1.76 -10.49 2.35
N ALA A 66 -1.38 -9.55 1.49
CA ALA A 66 -2.03 -8.24 1.46
C ALA A 66 -3.52 -8.38 1.15
N VAL A 67 -3.89 -9.10 0.08
CA VAL A 67 -5.30 -9.31 -0.27
C VAL A 67 -6.06 -10.04 0.85
N ALA A 68 -5.48 -11.08 1.46
CA ALA A 68 -6.08 -11.78 2.60
C ALA A 68 -6.34 -10.83 3.77
N PHE A 69 -5.37 -10.01 4.13
CA PHE A 69 -5.48 -9.02 5.19
C PHE A 69 -6.65 -8.05 4.94
N TYR A 70 -6.68 -7.43 3.78
CA TYR A 70 -7.73 -6.48 3.43
C TYR A 70 -9.11 -7.17 3.38
N GLN A 71 -9.20 -8.37 2.83
CA GLN A 71 -10.43 -9.15 2.76
C GLN A 71 -11.03 -9.44 4.15
N VAL A 72 -10.20 -9.88 5.11
CA VAL A 72 -10.61 -10.13 6.49
C VAL A 72 -11.08 -8.86 7.17
N PHE A 73 -10.36 -7.74 7.00
CA PHE A 73 -10.73 -6.49 7.68
C PHE A 73 -11.93 -5.80 7.04
N PHE A 74 -12.13 -5.88 5.72
CA PHE A 74 -13.39 -5.45 5.11
C PHE A 74 -14.58 -6.25 5.64
N LYS A 75 -14.45 -7.57 5.74
CA LYS A 75 -15.51 -8.41 6.34
C LYS A 75 -15.81 -8.02 7.79
N LEU A 76 -14.80 -7.75 8.60
CA LEU A 76 -14.97 -7.29 9.99
C LEU A 76 -15.66 -5.93 10.10
N ILE A 77 -15.51 -5.07 9.10
CA ILE A 77 -16.18 -3.76 9.05
C ILE A 77 -17.65 -3.91 8.62
N ASP A 78 -17.91 -4.77 7.63
CA ASP A 78 -19.23 -4.90 7.01
C ASP A 78 -20.17 -5.79 7.82
N ASP A 79 -19.71 -6.95 8.30
CA ASP A 79 -20.56 -7.98 8.89
C ASP A 79 -20.51 -8.02 10.42
N ASP A 80 -19.53 -7.35 11.05
CA ASP A 80 -19.27 -7.42 12.52
C ASP A 80 -19.19 -8.84 13.08
N THR A 81 -18.90 -9.83 12.22
CA THR A 81 -18.79 -11.25 12.59
C THR A 81 -17.33 -11.66 12.71
N ASN A 82 -17.06 -12.63 13.63
CA ASN A 82 -15.71 -13.17 13.72
C ASN A 82 -15.37 -13.90 12.41
N PRO A 83 -14.18 -13.62 11.81
CA PRO A 83 -13.77 -14.28 10.59
C PRO A 83 -13.51 -15.77 10.84
N GLU A 84 -13.95 -16.61 9.91
CA GLU A 84 -13.69 -18.04 9.90
C GLU A 84 -12.42 -18.35 9.10
N PHE A 85 -11.89 -19.59 9.24
CA PHE A 85 -10.66 -19.97 8.54
C PHE A 85 -10.68 -19.73 7.01
N PRO A 86 -11.80 -19.97 6.27
CA PRO A 86 -11.86 -19.68 4.84
C PRO A 86 -11.66 -18.19 4.49
N ASP A 87 -12.01 -17.26 5.38
CA ASP A 87 -11.88 -15.82 5.16
C ASP A 87 -10.41 -15.37 5.09
N PHE A 88 -9.51 -16.14 5.71
CA PHE A 88 -8.07 -15.89 5.65
C PHE A 88 -7.42 -16.39 4.35
N ILE A 89 -8.18 -17.12 3.51
CA ILE A 89 -7.70 -17.58 2.20
C ILE A 89 -8.07 -16.53 1.16
N PRO A 90 -7.09 -15.85 0.56
CA PRO A 90 -7.38 -14.79 -0.41
C PRO A 90 -7.97 -15.35 -1.69
N ASN A 91 -8.86 -14.58 -2.30
CA ASN A 91 -9.32 -14.85 -3.64
C ASN A 91 -8.14 -14.72 -4.63
N LEU A 92 -7.84 -15.82 -5.34
CA LEU A 92 -6.71 -15.88 -6.27
C LEU A 92 -6.79 -14.82 -7.37
N VAL A 93 -7.99 -14.53 -7.88
CA VAL A 93 -8.18 -13.52 -8.93
C VAL A 93 -7.82 -12.14 -8.41
N LYS A 94 -8.26 -11.79 -7.18
CA LYS A 94 -7.93 -10.53 -6.52
C LYS A 94 -6.41 -10.44 -6.26
N ALA A 95 -5.79 -11.53 -5.78
CA ALA A 95 -4.34 -11.57 -5.55
C ALA A 95 -3.53 -11.41 -6.84
N VAL A 96 -3.94 -12.04 -7.94
CA VAL A 96 -3.29 -11.90 -9.24
C VAL A 96 -3.46 -10.48 -9.79
N ASN A 97 -4.66 -9.88 -9.71
CA ASN A 97 -4.88 -8.50 -10.12
C ASN A 97 -3.97 -7.54 -9.34
N PHE A 98 -3.86 -7.71 -8.02
CA PHE A 98 -2.98 -6.90 -7.20
C PHE A 98 -1.50 -7.11 -7.53
N LEU A 99 -1.08 -8.36 -7.78
CA LEU A 99 0.29 -8.67 -8.22
C LEU A 99 0.61 -7.97 -9.56
N ILE A 100 -0.31 -8.01 -10.53
CA ILE A 100 -0.12 -7.33 -11.83
C ILE A 100 0.08 -5.83 -11.60
N VAL A 101 -0.73 -5.19 -10.75
CA VAL A 101 -0.55 -3.77 -10.41
C VAL A 101 0.82 -3.52 -9.80
N LYS A 102 1.25 -4.33 -8.82
CA LYS A 102 2.57 -4.20 -8.19
C LYS A 102 3.70 -4.32 -9.21
N LEU A 103 3.61 -5.26 -10.15
CA LEU A 103 4.61 -5.45 -11.20
C LEU A 103 4.65 -4.28 -12.18
N ILE A 104 3.49 -3.75 -12.59
CA ILE A 104 3.41 -2.56 -13.46
C ILE A 104 4.03 -1.35 -12.77
N ILE A 105 3.64 -1.08 -11.52
CA ILE A 105 4.19 0.04 -10.73
C ILE A 105 5.70 -0.13 -10.55
N GLY A 106 6.15 -1.33 -10.19
CA GLY A 106 7.56 -1.65 -10.04
C GLY A 106 8.36 -1.40 -11.31
N LEU A 107 7.85 -1.82 -12.48
CA LEU A 107 8.48 -1.59 -13.77
C LEU A 107 8.57 -0.09 -14.11
N ILE A 108 7.49 0.66 -13.88
CA ILE A 108 7.47 2.12 -14.08
C ILE A 108 8.51 2.80 -13.17
N LEU A 109 8.59 2.42 -11.90
CA LEU A 109 9.54 2.99 -10.95
C LEU A 109 10.98 2.68 -11.34
N VAL A 110 11.29 1.44 -11.73
CA VAL A 110 12.63 1.06 -12.23
C VAL A 110 13.01 1.91 -13.44
N PHE A 111 12.10 2.11 -14.38
CA PHE A 111 12.35 2.92 -15.58
C PHE A 111 12.59 4.40 -15.22
N VAL A 112 11.78 4.98 -14.32
CA VAL A 112 11.94 6.36 -13.83
C VAL A 112 13.28 6.53 -13.10
N ILE A 113 13.63 5.59 -12.20
CA ILE A 113 14.90 5.61 -11.47
C ILE A 113 16.08 5.52 -12.45
N ALA A 114 16.01 4.63 -13.44
CA ALA A 114 17.07 4.46 -14.44
C ALA A 114 17.29 5.75 -15.26
N ILE A 115 16.21 6.43 -15.70
CA ILE A 115 16.29 7.69 -16.43
C ILE A 115 16.92 8.79 -15.56
N ILE A 116 16.40 8.99 -14.35
CA ILE A 116 16.89 10.04 -13.43
C ILE A 116 18.37 9.81 -13.12
N SER A 117 18.74 8.58 -12.76
CA SER A 117 20.12 8.21 -12.45
C SER A 117 21.03 8.43 -13.66
N SER A 118 20.62 8.01 -14.86
CA SER A 118 21.42 8.18 -16.08
C SER A 118 21.64 9.65 -16.39
N ILE A 119 20.62 10.48 -16.34
CA ILE A 119 20.73 11.93 -16.58
C ILE A 119 21.67 12.58 -15.56
N TYR A 120 21.54 12.20 -14.29
CA TYR A 120 22.33 12.76 -13.20
C TYR A 120 23.82 12.43 -13.38
N PHE A 121 24.16 11.15 -13.60
CA PHE A 121 25.56 10.71 -13.74
C PHE A 121 26.22 11.20 -15.04
N ILE A 122 25.46 11.39 -16.14
CA ILE A 122 26.01 11.98 -17.37
C ILE A 122 26.41 13.43 -17.13
N ASN A 123 25.63 14.20 -16.35
CA ASN A 123 25.91 15.62 -16.09
C ASN A 123 26.89 15.86 -14.93
N SER A 124 27.21 14.83 -14.15
CA SER A 124 28.06 14.92 -12.96
C SER A 124 29.06 13.76 -12.90
N PRO A 125 29.98 13.67 -13.87
CA PRO A 125 30.89 12.51 -13.99
C PRO A 125 31.94 12.41 -12.86
N GLU A 126 32.15 13.47 -12.09
CA GLU A 126 33.15 13.50 -11.00
C GLU A 126 32.62 12.97 -9.65
N ILE A 127 31.33 12.54 -9.61
CA ILE A 127 30.74 12.06 -8.36
C ILE A 127 31.35 10.72 -7.98
N ASP A 128 31.87 10.66 -6.76
CA ASP A 128 32.32 9.41 -6.13
C ASP A 128 31.12 8.55 -5.71
N THR A 129 30.83 7.53 -6.49
CA THR A 129 29.76 6.55 -6.20
C THR A 129 30.19 5.46 -5.23
N SER A 130 31.45 5.44 -4.81
CA SER A 130 31.95 4.43 -3.85
C SER A 130 31.44 4.66 -2.43
N ASN A 131 31.06 5.90 -2.11
CA ASN A 131 30.47 6.25 -0.84
C ASN A 131 28.97 6.55 -1.00
N PRO A 132 28.04 5.62 -0.64
CA PRO A 132 26.59 5.82 -0.79
C PRO A 132 26.01 6.94 0.11
N PHE A 133 26.79 7.43 1.10
CA PHE A 133 26.41 8.53 2.00
C PHE A 133 27.07 9.86 1.61
N SER A 134 27.60 10.00 0.39
CA SER A 134 28.14 11.29 -0.05
C SER A 134 27.02 12.31 -0.24
N TRP A 135 27.28 13.56 0.19
CA TRP A 135 26.34 14.67 0.00
C TRP A 135 26.05 14.95 -1.48
N ASP A 136 26.95 14.54 -2.36
CA ASP A 136 26.81 14.68 -3.83
C ASP A 136 25.67 13.84 -4.39
N LEU A 137 25.29 12.74 -3.71
CA LEU A 137 24.17 11.88 -4.10
C LEU A 137 22.81 12.35 -3.57
N LEU A 138 22.80 13.30 -2.60
CA LEU A 138 21.56 13.79 -1.99
C LEU A 138 20.55 14.32 -3.04
N PRO A 139 20.95 15.13 -4.06
CA PRO A 139 19.99 15.62 -5.05
C PRO A 139 19.34 14.49 -5.86
N VAL A 140 20.07 13.43 -6.22
CA VAL A 140 19.49 12.31 -6.97
C VAL A 140 18.52 11.52 -6.12
N PHE A 141 18.80 11.32 -4.83
CA PHE A 141 17.86 10.68 -3.90
C PHE A 141 16.56 11.48 -3.76
N ILE A 142 16.64 12.81 -3.61
CA ILE A 142 15.47 13.68 -3.55
C ILE A 142 14.67 13.59 -4.87
N LEU A 143 15.34 13.65 -6.01
CA LEU A 143 14.71 13.59 -7.32
C LEU A 143 13.98 12.26 -7.58
N ILE A 144 14.53 11.15 -7.08
CA ILE A 144 13.90 9.83 -7.13
C ILE A 144 12.75 9.70 -6.12
N ALA A 145 12.89 10.28 -4.93
CA ALA A 145 11.87 10.17 -3.88
C ALA A 145 10.55 10.85 -4.28
N ILE A 146 10.59 11.97 -5.01
CA ILE A 146 9.39 12.72 -5.40
C ILE A 146 8.40 11.87 -6.20
N PRO A 147 8.76 11.23 -7.34
CA PRO A 147 7.83 10.41 -8.09
C PRO A 147 7.38 9.15 -7.32
N ILE A 148 8.24 8.57 -6.48
CA ILE A 148 7.88 7.42 -5.65
C ILE A 148 6.79 7.82 -4.65
N ILE A 149 6.97 8.90 -3.89
CA ILE A 149 6.00 9.39 -2.92
C ILE A 149 4.68 9.74 -3.63
N PHE A 150 4.76 10.45 -4.76
CA PHE A 150 3.58 10.83 -5.53
C PHE A 150 2.77 9.61 -5.99
N LEU A 151 3.43 8.61 -6.58
CA LEU A 151 2.77 7.37 -7.03
C LEU A 151 2.21 6.57 -5.85
N THR A 152 2.95 6.49 -4.74
CA THR A 152 2.49 5.80 -3.53
C THR A 152 1.18 6.40 -3.00
N ILE A 153 1.09 7.73 -2.92
CA ILE A 153 -0.13 8.43 -2.48
C ILE A 153 -1.28 8.20 -3.47
N ARG A 154 -1.00 8.26 -4.79
CA ARG A 154 -2.03 8.09 -5.83
C ARG A 154 -2.60 6.69 -5.93
N LEU A 155 -1.81 5.69 -5.61
CA LEU A 155 -2.14 4.28 -5.82
C LEU A 155 -2.35 3.51 -4.50
N CYS A 156 -2.42 4.21 -3.36
CA CYS A 156 -2.54 3.57 -2.05
C CYS A 156 -3.87 2.79 -1.87
N PHE A 157 -4.93 3.17 -2.57
CA PHE A 157 -6.24 2.55 -2.45
C PHE A 157 -6.50 1.44 -3.48
N VAL A 158 -5.53 1.13 -4.36
CA VAL A 158 -5.70 0.10 -5.39
C VAL A 158 -6.12 -1.25 -4.80
N VAL A 159 -5.47 -1.68 -3.72
CA VAL A 159 -5.82 -2.94 -3.05
C VAL A 159 -7.24 -2.91 -2.46
N CYS A 160 -7.68 -1.75 -1.95
CA CYS A 160 -9.03 -1.58 -1.44
C CYS A 160 -10.07 -1.79 -2.55
N PHE A 161 -9.90 -1.17 -3.73
CA PHE A 161 -10.80 -1.33 -4.87
C PHE A 161 -10.82 -2.77 -5.40
N ILE A 162 -9.67 -3.44 -5.46
CA ILE A 162 -9.60 -4.85 -5.89
C ILE A 162 -10.35 -5.75 -4.91
N VAL A 163 -10.24 -5.50 -3.61
CA VAL A 163 -10.84 -6.37 -2.59
C VAL A 163 -12.31 -6.07 -2.38
N ASP A 164 -12.67 -4.80 -2.26
CA ASP A 164 -14.01 -4.34 -1.92
C ASP A 164 -14.97 -4.33 -3.12
N GLN A 165 -14.54 -3.75 -4.25
CA GLN A 165 -15.37 -3.60 -5.45
C GLN A 165 -15.11 -4.68 -6.52
N GLU A 166 -14.23 -5.64 -6.25
CA GLU A 166 -13.82 -6.69 -7.19
C GLU A 166 -13.24 -6.15 -8.51
N SER A 167 -12.73 -4.91 -8.48
CA SER A 167 -12.21 -4.22 -9.65
C SER A 167 -11.01 -4.94 -10.26
N GLY A 168 -10.94 -4.93 -11.60
CA GLY A 168 -9.78 -5.41 -12.34
C GLY A 168 -8.54 -4.53 -12.10
N PHE A 169 -7.36 -5.00 -12.52
CA PHE A 169 -6.09 -4.27 -12.30
C PHE A 169 -6.08 -2.86 -12.90
N SER A 170 -6.63 -2.67 -14.12
CA SER A 170 -6.66 -1.36 -14.80
C SER A 170 -7.68 -0.41 -14.16
N GLU A 171 -8.84 -0.94 -13.82
CA GLU A 171 -9.94 -0.20 -13.20
C GLU A 171 -9.55 0.30 -11.81
N SER A 172 -8.96 -0.55 -10.97
CA SER A 172 -8.52 -0.19 -9.62
C SER A 172 -7.46 0.90 -9.60
N ILE A 173 -6.56 0.94 -10.62
CA ILE A 173 -5.60 2.04 -10.79
C ILE A 173 -6.35 3.35 -11.09
N SER A 174 -7.30 3.33 -12.02
CA SER A 174 -8.09 4.50 -12.40
C SER A 174 -8.91 5.03 -11.24
N GLN A 175 -9.59 4.14 -10.51
CA GLN A 175 -10.40 4.47 -9.34
C GLN A 175 -9.55 5.06 -8.20
N SER A 176 -8.41 4.45 -7.88
CA SER A 176 -7.49 4.97 -6.86
C SER A 176 -6.96 6.36 -7.25
N TRP A 177 -6.65 6.56 -8.53
CA TRP A 177 -6.21 7.86 -9.03
C TRP A 177 -7.31 8.92 -8.94
N ALA A 178 -8.55 8.56 -9.29
CA ALA A 178 -9.70 9.46 -9.26
C ALA A 178 -10.01 9.91 -7.82
N ILE A 179 -10.14 8.98 -6.87
CA ILE A 179 -10.49 9.28 -5.48
C ILE A 179 -9.41 10.13 -4.77
N THR A 180 -8.14 9.93 -5.12
CA THR A 180 -7.04 10.70 -4.53
C THR A 180 -6.84 12.08 -5.18
N LYS A 181 -7.43 12.36 -6.37
CA LYS A 181 -7.24 13.61 -7.10
C LYS A 181 -7.72 14.83 -6.31
N GLY A 182 -8.89 14.73 -5.67
CA GLY A 182 -9.45 15.81 -4.85
C GLY A 182 -8.89 15.87 -3.42
N HIS A 183 -8.31 14.77 -2.93
CA HIS A 183 -7.93 14.57 -1.53
C HIS A 183 -6.44 14.35 -1.32
N PHE A 184 -5.61 14.77 -2.27
CA PHE A 184 -4.16 14.50 -2.26
C PHE A 184 -3.46 14.94 -0.96
N TRP A 185 -3.71 16.16 -0.50
CA TRP A 185 -3.11 16.68 0.73
C TRP A 185 -3.59 15.95 1.99
N PHE A 186 -4.85 15.55 2.00
CA PHE A 186 -5.42 14.78 3.09
C PHE A 186 -4.76 13.40 3.19
N VAL A 187 -4.65 12.69 2.06
CA VAL A 187 -3.97 11.38 2.00
C VAL A 187 -2.49 11.51 2.32
N SER A 188 -1.81 12.58 1.84
CA SER A 188 -0.41 12.87 2.19
C SER A 188 -0.21 13.05 3.70
N LEU A 189 -1.15 13.72 4.37
CA LEU A 189 -1.11 13.91 5.82
C LEU A 189 -1.29 12.58 6.57
N LEU A 190 -2.19 11.70 6.08
CA LEU A 190 -2.33 10.35 6.63
C LEU A 190 -1.03 9.55 6.50
N PHE A 191 -0.36 9.61 5.34
CA PHE A 191 0.95 8.98 5.16
C PHE A 191 2.00 9.51 6.12
N LEU A 192 2.01 10.82 6.40
CA LEU A 192 2.93 11.42 7.36
C LEU A 192 2.67 10.88 8.78
N VAL A 193 1.40 10.76 9.18
CA VAL A 193 1.02 10.18 10.47
C VAL A 193 1.43 8.71 10.56
N MET A 194 1.15 7.91 9.51
CA MET A 194 1.56 6.50 9.46
C MET A 194 3.08 6.35 9.51
N LEU A 195 3.83 7.22 8.84
CA LEU A 195 5.28 7.24 8.91
C LEU A 195 5.76 7.51 10.34
N GLY A 196 5.18 8.50 11.02
CA GLY A 196 5.49 8.79 12.42
C GLY A 196 5.22 7.61 13.34
N LEU A 197 4.06 6.95 13.18
CA LEU A 197 3.71 5.74 13.93
C LEU A 197 4.70 4.60 13.70
N ASN A 198 5.11 4.38 12.44
CA ASN A 198 6.07 3.32 12.12
C ASN A 198 7.49 3.63 12.64
N ILE A 199 7.90 4.91 12.66
CA ILE A 199 9.16 5.31 13.31
C ILE A 199 9.11 5.01 14.81
N LEU A 200 8.01 5.35 15.49
CA LEU A 200 7.82 5.01 16.91
C LEU A 200 7.82 3.48 17.13
N GLY A 201 7.17 2.72 16.23
CA GLY A 201 7.21 1.26 16.27
C GLY A 201 8.61 0.67 16.10
N ALA A 202 9.43 1.26 15.22
CA ALA A 202 10.82 0.86 15.03
C ALA A 202 11.68 1.18 16.25
N MET A 203 11.46 2.35 16.87
CA MET A 203 12.16 2.73 18.11
C MET A 203 11.83 1.80 19.29
N ALA A 204 10.66 1.17 19.30
CA ALA A 204 10.29 0.14 20.26
C ALA A 204 10.91 -1.24 19.94
N LEU A 205 12.22 -1.27 19.65
CA LEU A 205 13.02 -2.48 19.34
C LEU A 205 12.45 -3.32 18.17
N PHE A 206 11.86 -2.65 17.18
CA PHE A 206 11.18 -3.27 16.03
C PHE A 206 9.94 -4.11 16.38
N VAL A 207 9.74 -4.50 17.64
CA VAL A 207 8.54 -5.23 18.08
C VAL A 207 7.28 -4.38 17.85
N GLY A 208 7.39 -3.07 18.00
CA GLY A 208 6.30 -2.15 17.71
C GLY A 208 5.83 -2.19 16.25
N LEU A 209 6.70 -2.53 15.30
CA LEU A 209 6.33 -2.66 13.88
C LEU A 209 5.33 -3.78 13.63
N LEU A 210 5.33 -4.85 14.44
CA LEU A 210 4.32 -5.91 14.34
C LEU A 210 2.90 -5.38 14.57
N PHE A 211 2.77 -4.26 15.25
CA PHE A 211 1.49 -3.59 15.45
C PHE A 211 1.32 -2.38 14.51
N THR A 212 2.32 -1.50 14.39
CA THR A 212 2.16 -0.23 13.66
C THR A 212 2.04 -0.42 12.15
N VAL A 213 2.67 -1.44 11.57
CA VAL A 213 2.53 -1.74 10.13
C VAL A 213 1.11 -2.18 9.78
N PRO A 214 0.51 -3.22 10.39
CA PRO A 214 -0.86 -3.59 10.10
C PRO A 214 -1.88 -2.53 10.54
N PHE A 215 -1.59 -1.77 11.59
CA PHE A 215 -2.41 -0.63 11.99
C PHE A 215 -2.43 0.47 10.92
N SER A 216 -1.30 0.73 10.24
CA SER A 216 -1.26 1.64 9.08
C SER A 216 -2.16 1.16 7.94
N SER A 217 -2.24 -0.15 7.70
CA SER A 217 -3.16 -0.72 6.71
C SER A 217 -4.64 -0.51 7.11
N LEU A 218 -4.97 -0.62 8.41
CA LEU A 218 -6.33 -0.29 8.89
C LEU A 218 -6.67 1.19 8.69
N ILE A 219 -5.73 2.09 8.95
CA ILE A 219 -5.91 3.53 8.68
C ILE A 219 -6.28 3.74 7.20
N LEU A 220 -5.61 3.04 6.27
CA LEU A 220 -5.91 3.14 4.83
C LEU A 220 -7.30 2.56 4.50
N ILE A 221 -7.70 1.44 5.08
CA ILE A 221 -9.03 0.84 4.87
C ILE A 221 -10.13 1.80 5.34
N ILE A 222 -10.00 2.35 6.54
CA ILE A 222 -10.97 3.31 7.09
C ILE A 222 -11.01 4.60 6.26
N ALA A 223 -9.84 5.12 5.86
CA ALA A 223 -9.75 6.29 4.99
C ALA A 223 -10.44 6.05 3.64
N TYR A 224 -10.23 4.88 3.04
CA TYR A 224 -10.90 4.46 1.82
C TYR A 224 -12.43 4.47 1.98
N ARG A 225 -12.96 3.83 3.03
CA ARG A 225 -14.41 3.82 3.30
C ARG A 225 -14.99 5.22 3.44
N HIS A 226 -14.35 6.09 4.19
CA HIS A 226 -14.78 7.49 4.34
C HIS A 226 -14.75 8.26 3.02
N LEU A 227 -13.72 8.04 2.19
CA LEU A 227 -13.61 8.71 0.90
C LEU A 227 -14.67 8.22 -0.09
N VAL A 228 -14.89 6.91 -0.20
CA VAL A 228 -15.91 6.34 -1.09
C VAL A 228 -17.30 6.80 -0.70
N ASN A 229 -17.64 6.75 0.59
CA ASN A 229 -18.94 7.20 1.07
C ASN A 229 -19.17 8.69 0.76
N SER A 230 -18.16 9.56 0.94
CA SER A 230 -18.31 10.99 0.61
C SER A 230 -18.52 11.24 -0.90
N TYR A 231 -17.93 10.41 -1.77
CA TYR A 231 -18.16 10.48 -3.21
C TYR A 231 -19.59 10.09 -3.59
N THR A 232 -20.11 9.03 -2.98
CA THR A 232 -21.48 8.55 -3.25
C THR A 232 -22.52 9.58 -2.79
N ASP A 233 -22.29 10.20 -1.61
CA ASP A 233 -23.18 11.25 -1.09
C ASP A 233 -23.19 12.50 -1.99
N GLU A 234 -22.01 12.92 -2.52
CA GLU A 234 -21.92 14.05 -3.45
C GLU A 234 -22.62 13.77 -4.78
N GLU A 235 -22.49 12.56 -5.32
CA GLU A 235 -23.14 12.15 -6.57
C GLU A 235 -24.67 12.08 -6.40
N GLU A 236 -25.17 11.59 -5.28
CA GLU A 236 -26.60 11.53 -4.95
C GLU A 236 -27.19 12.93 -4.76
N ILE A 237 -26.46 13.87 -4.16
CA ILE A 237 -26.87 15.26 -4.02
C ILE A 237 -26.98 15.93 -5.39
N MET A 238 -26.00 15.74 -6.30
CA MET A 238 -26.02 16.32 -7.65
C MET A 238 -27.18 15.76 -8.49
N LEU A 239 -27.52 14.48 -8.34
CA LEU A 239 -28.63 13.85 -9.06
C LEU A 239 -30.01 14.30 -8.55
N ASN A 240 -30.10 14.68 -7.29
CA ASN A 240 -31.34 15.11 -6.64
C ASN A 240 -31.52 16.64 -6.58
N ASP A 241 -30.59 17.43 -7.17
CA ASP A 241 -30.71 18.90 -7.19
C ASP A 241 -31.83 19.33 -8.15
N PRO A 242 -32.91 19.98 -7.65
CA PRO A 242 -34.07 20.35 -8.46
C PRO A 242 -33.79 21.49 -9.46
N GLU A 243 -32.63 22.14 -9.43
CA GLU A 243 -32.32 23.25 -10.33
C GLU A 243 -32.03 22.81 -11.78
N ASP A 244 -31.64 21.55 -12.03
CA ASP A 244 -31.34 21.05 -13.38
C ASP A 244 -32.58 20.54 -14.15
N ASN A 245 -33.75 20.49 -13.49
CA ASN A 245 -35.03 20.01 -14.09
C ASN A 245 -35.88 21.14 -14.72
N ASN A 246 -35.38 22.38 -14.75
CA ASN A 246 -36.12 23.55 -15.33
C ASN A 246 -35.61 23.97 -16.72
N GLY A 247 -34.91 23.07 -17.45
CA GLY A 247 -34.33 23.32 -18.77
C GLY A 247 -34.97 22.53 -19.91
N ASN A 248 -36.34 22.44 -19.98
CA ASN A 248 -37.05 22.07 -21.21
C ASN A 248 -38.43 22.77 -21.26
#